data_b43deeef5a83568d43715087b9bcd99b
#
_entry.id   b43deeef5a83568d43715087b9bcd99b
#
_cell.length_a   1.000
_cell.length_b   1.000
_cell.length_c   1.000
_cell.angle_alpha   90.00
_cell.angle_beta   90.00
_cell.angle_gamma   90.00
#
_symmetry.space_group_name_H-M   'P 1'
#
loop_
_entity.id
_entity.type
_entity.pdbx_description
1 polymer ?
#
loop_
_entity_poly.entity_id
_entity_poly.type
_entity_poly.pdbx_seq_one_letter_code
_entity_poly.pdbx_strand_id
1 'polypeptide(L)' 'MEMNHILIVEDDKDIREGVAIYLKSQGYEVFMAADGIEGLEVLEKEEIHLAIVDIMMPRMDGI' A
#
# COMPACT_ATOMS: atom_id res chain seq x y z
N MET A 1 16.87 -1.81 13.74
CA MET A 1 16.73 -1.72 12.62
C MET A 1 15.48 -1.32 12.20
N GLU A 2 15.37 -0.64 11.30
CA GLU A 2 14.21 0.03 11.10
C GLU A 2 13.64 -0.27 9.80
N MET A 3 13.43 -1.48 9.49
CA MET A 3 12.80 -1.88 8.26
C MET A 3 11.32 -1.96 8.48
N ASN A 4 10.76 -0.82 8.87
CA ASN A 4 9.37 -0.81 9.27
C ASN A 4 8.52 0.20 8.48
N HIS A 5 8.99 0.64 7.31
CA HIS A 5 8.20 1.52 6.46
C HIS A 5 7.50 0.66 5.41
N ILE A 6 6.20 0.64 5.46
CA ILE A 6 5.40 -0.20 4.57
C ILE A 6 4.50 0.67 3.72
N LEU A 7 4.50 0.42 2.43
CA LEU A 7 3.59 1.08 1.51
C LEU A 7 2.46 0.12 1.16
N ILE A 8 1.23 0.58 1.26
CA ILE A 8 0.07 -0.20 0.84
C ILE A 8 -0.51 0.45 -0.40
N VAL A 9 -0.60 -0.31 -1.48
CA VAL A 9 -1.23 0.15 -2.71
C VAL A 9 -2.50 -0.68 -2.88
N GLU A 10 -3.63 -0.06 -2.68
CA GLU A 10 -4.91 -0.75 -2.67
C GLU A 10 -5.98 0.22 -3.12
N ASP A 11 -6.75 -0.12 -4.14
CA ASP A 11 -7.74 0.79 -4.69
C ASP A 11 -9.01 0.87 -3.84
N ASP A 12 -9.29 -0.12 -3.01
CA ASP A 12 -10.45 -0.07 -2.14
C ASP A 12 -10.07 0.66 -0.86
N LYS A 13 -10.74 1.78 -0.61
CA LYS A 13 -10.40 2.62 0.52
C LYS A 13 -10.57 1.91 1.85
N ASP A 14 -11.66 1.14 2.00
CA ASP A 14 -11.92 0.49 3.27
C ASP A 14 -10.89 -0.59 3.56
N ILE A 15 -10.51 -1.35 2.54
CA ILE A 15 -9.49 -2.38 2.72
C ILE A 15 -8.15 -1.72 3.01
N ARG A 16 -7.82 -0.67 2.25
CA ARG A 16 -6.57 0.04 2.44
C ARG A 16 -6.43 0.55 3.87
N GLU A 17 -7.50 1.18 4.36
CA GLU A 17 -7.46 1.74 5.71
C GLU A 17 -7.43 0.66 6.78
N GLY A 18 -8.15 -0.45 6.54
CA GLY A 18 -8.14 -1.54 7.50
C GLY A 18 -6.78 -2.17 7.66
N VAL A 19 -6.10 -2.40 6.53
CA VAL A 19 -4.76 -2.96 6.59
C VAL A 19 -3.80 -1.98 7.24
N ALA A 20 -3.96 -0.68 6.93
CA ALA A 20 -3.08 0.33 7.53
C ALA A 20 -3.25 0.37 9.05
N ILE A 21 -4.48 0.30 9.54
CA ILE A 21 -4.73 0.31 10.97
C ILE A 21 -4.06 -0.88 11.63
N TYR A 22 -4.21 -2.06 11.03
CA TYR A 22 -3.60 -3.25 11.59
C TYR A 22 -2.08 -3.11 11.65
N LEU A 23 -1.47 -2.67 10.56
CA LEU A 23 -0.02 -2.58 10.53
C LEU A 23 0.50 -1.53 11.48
N LYS A 24 -0.21 -0.42 11.61
CA LYS A 24 0.20 0.60 12.57
C LYS A 24 0.14 0.05 13.98
N SER A 25 -0.84 -0.80 14.27
CA SER A 25 -0.94 -1.39 15.61
C SER A 25 0.22 -2.32 15.91
N GLN A 26 0.90 -2.80 14.87
CA GLN A 26 2.06 -3.66 15.03
C GLN A 26 3.37 -2.87 15.08
N GLY A 27 3.29 -1.56 15.04
CA GLY A 27 4.47 -0.72 15.16
C GLY A 27 5.09 -0.29 13.83
N TYR A 28 4.42 -0.57 12.71
CA TYR A 28 4.97 -0.16 11.43
C TYR A 28 4.55 1.25 11.08
N GLU A 29 5.38 1.92 10.30
CA GLU A 29 5.03 3.20 9.74
C GLU A 29 4.44 2.92 8.36
N VAL A 30 3.22 3.38 8.11
CA VAL A 30 2.47 2.97 6.94
C VAL A 30 2.20 4.14 6.03
N PHE A 31 2.45 3.93 4.74
CA PHE A 31 2.14 4.91 3.70
C PHE A 31 1.09 4.26 2.81
N MET A 32 0.18 5.04 2.27
CA MET A 32 -0.92 4.50 1.50
C MET A 32 -1.00 5.14 0.15
N ALA A 33 -1.38 4.36 -0.84
CA ALA A 33 -1.60 4.83 -2.19
C ALA A 33 -2.82 4.13 -2.76
N ALA A 34 -3.60 4.83 -3.56
CA ALA A 34 -4.82 4.26 -4.12
C ALA A 34 -4.55 3.55 -5.44
N ASP A 35 -3.43 3.83 -6.08
CA ASP A 35 -3.14 3.19 -7.36
C ASP A 35 -1.62 3.18 -7.56
N GLY A 36 -1.20 2.62 -8.68
CA GLY A 36 0.22 2.47 -8.94
C GLY A 36 0.95 3.79 -9.12
N ILE A 37 0.28 4.79 -9.67
CA ILE A 37 0.90 6.08 -9.87
C ILE A 37 1.22 6.73 -8.53
N GLU A 38 0.24 6.73 -7.62
CA GLU A 38 0.49 7.25 -6.28
C GLU A 38 1.56 6.43 -5.56
N GLY A 39 1.54 5.11 -5.77
CA GLY A 39 2.55 4.26 -5.14
C GLY A 39 3.94 4.60 -5.59
N LEU A 40 4.12 4.87 -6.89
CA LEU A 40 5.43 5.26 -7.39
C LEU A 40 5.87 6.59 -6.80
N GLU A 41 4.93 7.53 -6.64
CA GLU A 41 5.28 8.81 -6.05
C GLU A 41 5.77 8.63 -4.61
N VAL A 42 5.13 7.76 -3.86
CA VAL A 42 5.56 7.49 -2.49
C VAL A 42 6.96 6.87 -2.50
N LEU A 43 7.19 5.92 -3.42
CA LEU A 43 8.50 5.28 -3.50
C LEU A 43 9.60 6.27 -3.82
N GLU A 44 9.29 7.33 -4.55
CA GLU A 44 10.28 8.34 -4.88
C GLU A 44 10.57 9.28 -3.72
N LYS A 45 9.60 9.47 -2.83
CA LYS A 45 9.73 10.44 -1.77
C LYS A 45 10.12 9.82 -0.43
N GLU A 46 9.71 8.59 -0.19
CA GLU A 46 9.90 7.96 1.11
C GLU A 46 10.72 6.70 0.98
N GLU A 47 11.43 6.37 2.04
CA GLU A 47 12.17 5.12 2.06
C GLU A 47 11.20 4.01 2.43
N ILE A 48 10.88 3.15 1.50
CA ILE A 48 9.92 2.07 1.71
C ILE A 48 10.67 0.75 1.75
N HIS A 49 10.40 -0.05 2.77
CA HIS A 49 11.07 -1.33 2.94
C HIS A 49 10.25 -2.50 2.43
N LEU A 50 8.92 -2.35 2.41
CA LEU A 50 8.04 -3.39 1.92
C LEU A 50 6.82 -2.75 1.28
N ALA A 51 6.44 -3.21 0.11
CA ALA A 51 5.24 -2.72 -0.55
C ALA A 51 4.23 -3.86 -0.67
N ILE A 52 3.02 -3.61 -0.20
CA ILE A 52 1.92 -4.55 -0.35
C ILE A 52 1.02 -3.99 -1.44
N VAL A 53 0.92 -4.71 -2.54
CA VAL A 53 0.17 -4.23 -3.69
C VAL A 53 -0.99 -5.20 -3.94
N ASP A 54 -2.21 -4.68 -3.84
CA ASP A 54 -3.39 -5.51 -4.03
C ASP A 54 -4.40 -4.69 -4.79
N ILE A 55 -4.24 -4.66 -6.08
CA ILE A 55 -5.11 -3.86 -6.93
C ILE A 55 -5.98 -4.81 -7.72
N MET A 56 -7.28 -4.68 -7.58
CA MET A 56 -8.20 -5.48 -8.35
C MET A 56 -8.14 -5.05 -9.80
N MET A 57 -8.00 -6.02 -10.68
CA MET A 57 -8.00 -5.74 -12.10
C MET A 57 -9.32 -6.26 -12.62
N PRO A 58 -10.25 -5.42 -12.68
CA PRO A 58 -11.57 -5.86 -13.13
C PRO A 58 -11.50 -6.30 -14.56
N ARG A 59 -11.50 -6.90 -15.31
CA ARG A 59 -11.36 -7.22 -16.49
C ARG A 59 -10.98 -8.17 -16.99
N MET A 60 -11.03 -8.38 -17.24
CA MET A 60 -10.67 -8.93 -17.65
C MET A 60 -10.89 -9.77 -18.02
N ASP A 61 -11.25 -10.04 -18.35
CA ASP A 61 -11.43 -10.75 -18.71
C ASP A 61 -11.57 -11.29 -19.31
N GLY A 62 -11.97 -11.26 -19.48
CA GLY A 62 -12.10 -11.83 -20.00
C GLY A 62 -11.92 -12.16 -20.57
N ILE A 63 -11.65 -12.25 -20.75
CA ILE A 63 -11.36 -12.73 -21.26
C ILE A 63 -11.42 -13.28 -21.35
#